data_b8ca4994be6efd88a7787a887a01440f
#
_entry.id   b8ca4994be6efd88a7787a887a01440f
#
_cell.length_a   1.000
_cell.length_b   1.000
_cell.length_c   1.000
_cell.angle_alpha   90.00
_cell.angle_beta   90.00
_cell.angle_gamma   90.00
#
_symmetry.space_group_name_H-M   'P 1'
#
loop_
_entity.id
_entity.type
_entity.pdbx_description
1 polymer ?
#
loop_
_entity_poly.entity_id
_entity_poly.type
_entity_poly.pdbx_seq_one_letter_code
_entity_poly.pdbx_strand_id
1 'polypeptide(L)'
;YPMHRDAFVDTGMEILEYDGGLSYHGKSLVIDSELCAVGSYNFDLRSTYLDTELMLVIQSRELTARLEEYMVSYQKDCRRLLADGTYEIPEHLTIADVPAYKRAAWKVVGFVMQPFRFLI
;
A
#
# COMPACT_ATOMS: atom_id res chain seq x y z
N TYR A 1 -2.07 -2.24 7.31
CA TYR A 1 -1.79 -3.01 6.10
C TYR A 1 -1.19 -4.40 6.37
N PRO A 2 -0.10 -4.58 7.16
CA PRO A 2 0.53 -5.89 7.32
C PRO A 2 -0.41 -7.00 7.84
N MET A 3 -1.44 -6.65 8.59
CA MET A 3 -2.41 -7.62 9.14
C MET A 3 -3.46 -8.09 8.13
N HIS A 4 -3.63 -7.38 7.01
CA HIS A 4 -4.63 -7.68 5.97
C HIS A 4 -3.99 -8.09 4.64
N ARG A 5 -2.68 -8.14 4.59
CA ARG A 5 -1.90 -8.43 3.39
C ARG A 5 -2.33 -9.71 2.69
N ASP A 6 -2.44 -10.78 3.45
CA ASP A 6 -2.79 -12.10 2.93
C ASP A 6 -4.22 -12.09 2.33
N ALA A 7 -5.16 -11.37 2.98
CA ALA A 7 -6.51 -11.22 2.46
C ALA A 7 -6.55 -10.44 1.12
N PHE A 8 -5.68 -9.46 0.91
CA PHE A 8 -5.60 -8.77 -0.38
C PHE A 8 -5.03 -9.66 -1.48
N VAL A 9 -3.99 -10.45 -1.16
CA VAL A 9 -3.44 -11.42 -2.11
C VAL A 9 -4.49 -12.44 -2.54
N ASP A 10 -5.30 -12.93 -1.61
CA ASP A 10 -6.39 -13.89 -1.88
C ASP A 10 -7.47 -13.33 -2.82
N THR A 11 -7.61 -12.00 -2.91
CA THR A 11 -8.52 -11.36 -3.88
C THR A 11 -7.94 -11.25 -5.30
N GLY A 12 -6.71 -11.67 -5.51
CA GLY A 12 -6.00 -11.54 -6.78
C GLY A 12 -5.40 -10.16 -7.02
N MET A 13 -5.33 -9.31 -6.01
CA MET A 13 -4.66 -8.01 -6.12
C MET A 13 -3.16 -8.18 -6.26
N GLU A 14 -2.57 -7.46 -7.20
CA GLU A 14 -1.13 -7.26 -7.25
C GLU A 14 -0.72 -6.22 -6.21
N ILE A 15 0.24 -6.58 -5.35
CA ILE A 15 0.73 -5.71 -4.29
C ILE A 15 2.19 -5.37 -4.56
N LEU A 16 2.46 -4.09 -4.72
CA LEU A 16 3.78 -3.52 -4.86
C LEU A 16 4.11 -2.69 -3.60
N GLU A 17 5.13 -3.10 -2.87
CA GLU A 17 5.59 -2.39 -1.67
C GLU A 17 6.82 -1.57 -2.03
N TYR A 18 6.69 -0.23 -1.95
CA TYR A 18 7.78 0.70 -2.24
C TYR A 18 8.87 0.65 -1.16
N ASP A 19 10.11 0.52 -1.59
CA ASP A 19 11.30 0.44 -0.72
C ASP A 19 12.46 1.32 -1.25
N GLY A 20 12.13 2.43 -1.89
CA GLY A 20 13.09 3.37 -2.50
C GLY A 20 13.77 4.34 -1.51
N GLY A 21 13.74 4.06 -0.20
CA GLY A 21 14.48 4.81 0.82
C GLY A 21 13.83 6.10 1.32
N LEU A 22 12.78 6.60 0.66
CA LEU A 22 11.99 7.75 1.11
C LEU A 22 10.60 7.30 1.55
N SER A 23 10.03 7.98 2.56
CA SER A 23 8.65 7.71 2.95
C SER A 23 7.69 8.29 1.92
N TYR A 24 6.82 7.44 1.35
CA TYR A 24 5.75 7.84 0.46
C TYR A 24 4.41 7.82 1.20
N HIS A 25 3.68 8.94 1.16
CA HIS A 25 2.39 9.09 1.84
C HIS A 25 1.27 9.55 0.89
N GLY A 26 1.43 9.35 -0.40
CA GLY A 26 0.41 9.65 -1.41
C GLY A 26 -0.79 8.71 -1.32
N LYS A 27 -2.00 9.25 -1.48
CA LYS A 27 -3.23 8.50 -1.64
C LYS A 27 -3.83 8.91 -2.97
N SER A 28 -3.73 8.02 -3.93
CA SER A 28 -4.21 8.25 -5.29
C SER A 28 -4.79 6.96 -5.86
N LEU A 29 -5.75 7.14 -6.74
CA LEU A 29 -6.43 6.08 -7.45
C LEU A 29 -6.57 6.47 -8.93
N VAL A 30 -6.37 5.52 -9.81
CA VAL A 30 -6.63 5.65 -11.24
C VAL A 30 -7.62 4.57 -11.66
N ILE A 31 -8.62 4.95 -12.46
CA ILE A 31 -9.66 4.05 -12.96
C ILE A 31 -9.73 4.21 -14.48
N ASP A 32 -9.51 3.10 -15.20
CA ASP A 32 -9.65 2.97 -16.65
C ASP A 32 -8.92 4.05 -17.48
N SER A 33 -7.82 4.60 -16.93
CA SER A 33 -7.04 5.69 -17.53
C SER A 33 -7.86 6.94 -17.93
N GLU A 34 -9.05 7.10 -17.36
CA GLU A 34 -9.95 8.22 -17.62
C GLU A 34 -10.24 9.08 -16.39
N LEU A 35 -10.26 8.45 -15.22
CA LEU A 35 -10.63 9.07 -13.97
C LEU A 35 -9.53 8.85 -12.94
N CYS A 36 -9.19 9.91 -12.21
CA CYS A 36 -8.29 9.78 -11.08
C CYS A 36 -8.86 10.42 -9.82
N ALA A 37 -8.41 9.94 -8.67
CA ALA A 37 -8.72 10.53 -7.38
C ALA A 37 -7.44 10.71 -6.57
N VAL A 38 -7.34 11.84 -5.88
CA VAL A 38 -6.24 12.16 -4.96
C VAL A 38 -6.79 12.76 -3.68
N GLY A 39 -6.18 12.47 -2.55
CA GLY A 39 -6.67 13.02 -1.30
C GLY A 39 -6.01 12.46 -0.05
N SER A 40 -6.74 12.48 1.05
CA SER A 40 -6.26 12.05 2.36
C SER A 40 -6.66 10.62 2.73
N TYR A 41 -7.63 10.01 2.04
CA TYR A 41 -8.19 8.70 2.37
C TYR A 41 -7.15 7.57 2.26
N ASN A 42 -6.91 6.88 3.37
CA ASN A 42 -6.18 5.62 3.38
C ASN A 42 -7.15 4.46 3.17
N PHE A 43 -6.66 3.40 2.54
CA PHE A 43 -7.44 2.19 2.36
C PHE A 43 -7.41 1.33 3.64
N ASP A 44 -7.98 1.90 4.72
CA ASP A 44 -8.06 1.26 6.03
C ASP A 44 -9.39 1.54 6.74
N LEU A 45 -9.64 0.83 7.85
CA LEU A 45 -10.89 0.95 8.60
C LEU A 45 -11.04 2.30 9.30
N ARG A 46 -9.94 2.92 9.67
CA ARG A 46 -9.95 4.20 10.36
C ARG A 46 -10.40 5.32 9.42
N SER A 47 -9.78 5.43 8.25
CA SER A 47 -10.20 6.38 7.23
C SER A 47 -11.62 6.13 6.73
N THR A 48 -12.06 4.85 6.72
CA THR A 48 -13.41 4.49 6.27
C THR A 48 -14.50 4.88 7.27
N TYR A 49 -14.26 4.77 8.58
CA TYR A 49 -15.33 4.85 9.58
C TYR A 49 -15.15 5.92 10.65
N LEU A 50 -13.95 6.43 10.86
CA LEU A 50 -13.63 7.30 12.00
C LEU A 50 -13.11 8.68 11.59
N ASP A 51 -12.24 8.76 10.58
CA ASP A 51 -11.60 10.00 10.18
C ASP A 51 -12.47 10.76 9.17
N THR A 52 -12.33 12.08 9.15
CA THR A 52 -12.89 12.92 8.09
C THR A 52 -11.89 13.00 6.96
N GLU A 53 -12.27 12.50 5.80
CA GLU A 53 -11.41 12.42 4.64
C GLU A 53 -11.89 13.33 3.51
N LEU A 54 -10.95 13.82 2.72
CA LEU A 54 -11.23 14.59 1.51
C LEU A 54 -10.58 13.91 0.32
N MET A 55 -11.40 13.62 -0.70
CA MET A 55 -10.95 13.09 -1.98
C MET A 55 -11.40 14.01 -3.12
N LEU A 56 -10.47 14.42 -3.94
CA LEU A 56 -10.73 15.11 -5.19
C LEU A 56 -10.79 14.09 -6.32
N VAL A 57 -11.95 13.96 -6.94
CA VAL A 57 -12.18 13.06 -8.08
C VAL A 57 -12.20 13.90 -9.36
N ILE A 58 -11.37 13.54 -10.33
CA ILE A 58 -11.12 14.31 -11.53
C ILE A 58 -11.31 13.41 -12.75
N GLN A 59 -12.16 13.83 -13.67
CA GLN A 59 -12.32 13.21 -14.98
C GLN A 59 -11.47 13.97 -16.00
N SER A 60 -10.27 13.47 -16.26
CA SER A 60 -9.33 14.07 -17.21
C SER A 60 -8.32 13.04 -17.65
N ARG A 61 -8.37 12.63 -18.91
CA ARG A 61 -7.39 11.67 -19.46
C ARG A 61 -5.96 12.19 -19.36
N GLU A 62 -5.75 13.47 -19.59
CA GLU A 62 -4.40 14.06 -19.51
C GLU A 62 -3.84 13.97 -18.09
N LEU A 63 -4.61 14.39 -17.08
CA LEU A 63 -4.17 14.36 -15.70
C LEU A 63 -4.01 12.91 -15.20
N THR A 64 -4.93 12.03 -15.58
CA THR A 64 -4.88 10.62 -15.22
C THR A 64 -3.62 9.96 -15.81
N ALA A 65 -3.29 10.21 -17.08
CA ALA A 65 -2.07 9.70 -17.69
C ALA A 65 -0.80 10.18 -16.97
N ARG A 66 -0.73 11.45 -16.57
CA ARG A 66 0.40 11.98 -15.79
C ARG A 66 0.51 11.33 -14.41
N LEU A 67 -0.62 11.09 -13.75
CA LEU A 67 -0.63 10.40 -12.46
C LEU A 67 -0.21 8.94 -12.60
N GLU A 68 -0.66 8.24 -13.64
CA GLU A 68 -0.23 6.87 -13.98
C GLU A 68 1.30 6.83 -14.21
N GLU A 69 1.83 7.71 -15.03
CA GLU A 69 3.27 7.81 -15.28
C GLU A 69 4.05 8.03 -13.98
N TYR A 70 3.55 8.92 -13.12
CA TYR A 70 4.13 9.15 -11.81
C TYR A 70 4.10 7.90 -10.93
N MET A 71 2.97 7.19 -10.84
CA MET A 71 2.84 5.94 -10.08
C MET A 71 3.78 4.85 -10.63
N VAL A 72 3.84 4.68 -11.96
CA VAL A 72 4.74 3.73 -12.61
C VAL A 72 6.21 4.04 -12.32
N SER A 73 6.58 5.31 -12.18
CA SER A 73 7.96 5.70 -11.86
C SER A 73 8.46 5.15 -10.52
N TYR A 74 7.58 4.86 -9.58
CA TYR A 74 7.91 4.24 -8.28
C TYR A 74 8.01 2.71 -8.36
N GLN A 75 7.39 2.07 -9.35
CA GLN A 75 7.31 0.61 -9.43
C GLN A 75 8.70 -0.04 -9.54
N LYS A 76 9.65 0.64 -10.16
CA LYS A 76 11.05 0.17 -10.26
C LYS A 76 11.70 -0.04 -8.89
N ASP A 77 11.27 0.74 -7.89
CA ASP A 77 11.79 0.70 -6.52
C ASP A 77 10.81 -0.03 -5.57
N CYS A 78 9.93 -0.85 -6.13
CA CYS A 78 9.00 -1.68 -5.38
C CYS A 78 9.43 -3.14 -5.39
N ARG A 79 9.17 -3.83 -4.30
CA ARG A 79 9.15 -5.29 -4.25
C ARG A 79 7.72 -5.78 -4.47
N ARG A 80 7.56 -6.84 -5.24
CA ARG A 80 6.26 -7.45 -5.53
C ARG A 80 5.99 -8.57 -4.54
N LEU A 81 4.84 -8.53 -3.89
CA LEU A 81 4.37 -9.63 -3.04
C LEU A 81 3.75 -10.72 -3.92
N LEU A 82 4.23 -11.95 -3.77
CA LEU A 82 3.72 -13.13 -4.48
C LEU A 82 2.63 -13.83 -3.67
N ALA A 83 1.83 -14.68 -4.35
CA ALA A 83 0.72 -15.40 -3.75
C ALA A 83 1.14 -16.37 -2.61
N ASP A 84 2.38 -16.83 -2.63
CA ASP A 84 2.95 -17.68 -1.57
C ASP A 84 3.49 -16.90 -0.36
N GLY A 85 3.33 -15.57 -0.36
CA GLY A 85 3.80 -14.68 0.70
C GLY A 85 5.30 -14.32 0.60
N THR A 86 6.00 -14.79 -0.43
CA THR A 86 7.38 -14.40 -0.72
C THR A 86 7.42 -13.10 -1.52
N TYR A 87 8.63 -12.54 -1.72
CA TYR A 87 8.83 -11.32 -2.47
C TYR A 87 9.72 -11.54 -3.68
N GLU A 88 9.29 -11.01 -4.80
CA GLU A 88 10.14 -10.72 -5.94
C GLU A 88 10.78 -9.34 -5.73
N ILE A 89 12.10 -9.29 -5.65
CA ILE A 89 12.86 -8.09 -5.26
C ILE A 89 13.77 -7.71 -6.43
N PRO A 90 13.71 -6.47 -6.94
CA PRO A 90 14.63 -5.97 -7.94
C PRO A 90 16.09 -6.04 -7.44
N GLU A 91 17.04 -6.39 -8.30
CA GLU A 91 18.46 -6.60 -7.94
C GLU A 91 19.13 -5.37 -7.31
N HIS A 92 18.67 -4.17 -7.64
CA HIS A 92 19.24 -2.92 -7.11
C HIS A 92 18.72 -2.55 -5.70
N LEU A 93 17.66 -3.21 -5.21
CA LEU A 93 17.11 -2.95 -3.89
C LEU A 93 17.81 -3.80 -2.82
N THR A 94 18.33 -3.13 -1.82
CA THR A 94 18.88 -3.80 -0.62
C THR A 94 17.88 -3.66 0.52
N ILE A 95 17.14 -4.72 0.79
CA ILE A 95 16.17 -4.74 1.90
C ILE A 95 16.90 -5.07 3.18
N ALA A 96 16.75 -4.23 4.21
CA ALA A 96 17.26 -4.51 5.53
C ALA A 96 16.54 -5.74 6.13
N ASP A 97 17.30 -6.76 6.50
CA ASP A 97 16.71 -7.94 7.16
C ASP A 97 16.17 -7.55 8.53
N VAL A 98 14.90 -7.90 8.75
CA VAL A 98 14.24 -7.67 10.04
C VAL A 98 14.55 -8.85 10.95
N PRO A 99 15.26 -8.63 12.07
CA PRO A 99 15.60 -9.71 13.01
C PRO A 99 14.40 -10.54 13.44
N ALA A 100 14.57 -11.85 13.59
CA ALA A 100 13.49 -12.79 13.90
C ALA A 100 12.69 -12.40 15.15
N TYR A 101 13.36 -11.85 16.18
CA TYR A 101 12.69 -11.39 17.39
C TYR A 101 11.74 -10.23 17.15
N LYS A 102 12.08 -9.28 16.24
CA LYS A 102 11.18 -8.19 15.86
C LYS A 102 9.96 -8.73 15.11
N ARG A 103 10.16 -9.68 14.19
CA ARG A 103 9.05 -10.34 13.49
C ARG A 103 8.10 -11.05 14.46
N ALA A 104 8.65 -11.77 15.45
CA ALA A 104 7.85 -12.41 16.50
C ALA A 104 7.10 -11.40 17.38
N ALA A 105 7.77 -10.32 17.81
CA ALA A 105 7.14 -9.25 18.57
C ALA A 105 5.98 -8.59 17.82
N TRP A 106 6.15 -8.30 16.51
CA TRP A 106 5.07 -7.76 15.68
C TRP A 106 3.88 -8.69 15.54
N LYS A 107 4.09 -10.01 15.47
CA LYS A 107 3.00 -10.99 15.46
C LYS A 107 2.20 -10.96 16.77
N VAL A 108 2.91 -10.90 17.90
CA VAL A 108 2.26 -10.80 19.22
C VAL A 108 1.48 -9.50 19.37
N VAL A 109 2.09 -8.37 19.00
CA VAL A 109 1.42 -7.06 19.00
C VAL A 109 0.19 -7.09 18.10
N GLY A 110 0.32 -7.61 16.88
CA GLY A 110 -0.80 -7.74 15.95
C GLY A 110 -1.95 -8.57 16.51
N PHE A 111 -1.65 -9.69 17.19
CA PHE A 111 -2.66 -10.52 17.83
C PHE A 111 -3.36 -9.79 18.99
N VAL A 112 -2.60 -9.12 19.88
CA VAL A 112 -3.16 -8.37 21.02
C VAL A 112 -3.99 -7.17 20.56
N MET A 113 -3.56 -6.51 19.46
CA MET A 113 -4.23 -5.32 18.92
C MET A 113 -5.43 -5.66 18.02
N GLN A 114 -5.66 -6.93 17.71
CA GLN A 114 -6.76 -7.34 16.82
C GLN A 114 -8.15 -6.82 17.24
N PRO A 115 -8.54 -6.85 18.53
CA PRO A 115 -9.81 -6.26 18.95
C PRO A 115 -9.89 -4.74 18.78
N PHE A 116 -8.75 -4.06 18.72
CA PHE A 116 -8.63 -2.60 18.58
C PHE A 116 -8.31 -2.15 17.15
N ARG A 117 -8.41 -3.05 16.17
CA ARG A 117 -8.06 -2.78 14.76
C ARG A 117 -8.80 -1.60 14.12
N PHE A 118 -9.92 -1.18 14.73
CA PHE A 118 -10.68 -0.01 14.29
C PHE A 118 -10.06 1.33 14.74
N LEU A 119 -9.03 1.30 15.61
CA LEU A 119 -8.30 2.48 16.08
C LEU A 119 -6.96 2.71 15.38
N ILE A 120 -6.54 1.75 14.51
CA ILE A 120 -5.20 1.74 13.92
C ILE A 120 -5.29 1.91 12.40
#